data_53e2fa0b206bb84c7e8625c8e9cfcc4b
#
_entry.id   53e2fa0b206bb84c7e8625c8e9cfcc4b
#
_cell.length_a   1.000
_cell.length_b   1.000
_cell.length_c   1.000
_cell.angle_alpha   90.00
_cell.angle_beta   90.00
_cell.angle_gamma   90.00
#
_symmetry.space_group_name_H-M   'P 1'
#
loop_
_entity.id
_entity.type
_entity.pdbx_description
1 polymer ?
#
loop_
_entity_poly.entity_id
_entity_poly.type
_entity_poly.pdbx_seq_one_letter_code
_entity_poly.pdbx_strand_id
1 'polypeptide(L)'
;VLLVPQASEILPRQVQSKSPLTNSIMLNIPLISAAMDTVTESNMAIAMAQAGGLGIIHKNMTIKAQATEVYRVKKFESGMVVDPLTIHPDQTLSEAFEIMNSAKISGIPVVERGSGKLAGILTNRDVRFATNMMQKVSELMTSEGLVTAKSNVTTEEAKQLLHHNRIEKIIIVDKDYKCIGLVTVKDIEKATLNPNACKDNDGRLRAG
;
A
#
# COMPACT_ATOMS: atom_id res chain seq x y z
N VAL A 1 6.28 -26.38 -25.83
CA VAL A 1 6.36 -25.26 -26.77
C VAL A 1 7.83 -25.01 -27.07
N LEU A 2 8.17 -24.99 -28.36
CA LEU A 2 9.54 -24.69 -28.82
C LEU A 2 9.51 -23.32 -29.51
N LEU A 3 10.56 -22.54 -29.28
CA LEU A 3 10.77 -21.29 -30.01
C LEU A 3 11.50 -21.60 -31.32
N VAL A 4 10.97 -21.11 -32.43
CA VAL A 4 11.64 -21.23 -33.74
C VAL A 4 12.55 -20.02 -33.92
N PRO A 5 13.87 -20.21 -34.08
CA PRO A 5 14.78 -19.10 -34.34
C PRO A 5 14.42 -18.35 -35.62
N GLN A 6 14.41 -17.04 -35.54
CA GLN A 6 14.21 -16.16 -36.72
C GLN A 6 15.21 -15.01 -36.67
N ALA A 7 15.51 -14.44 -37.82
CA ALA A 7 16.32 -13.23 -37.92
C ALA A 7 15.64 -12.07 -37.18
N SER A 8 16.42 -11.28 -36.47
CA SER A 8 15.94 -10.10 -35.73
C SER A 8 16.95 -8.96 -35.91
N GLU A 9 16.45 -7.79 -36.22
CA GLU A 9 17.23 -6.55 -36.31
C GLU A 9 17.22 -5.72 -35.03
N ILE A 10 16.52 -6.18 -34.00
CA ILE A 10 16.43 -5.50 -32.70
C ILE A 10 17.27 -6.18 -31.63
N LEU A 11 17.90 -5.39 -30.77
CA LEU A 11 18.65 -5.90 -29.62
C LEU A 11 17.67 -6.30 -28.51
N PRO A 12 18.01 -7.30 -27.65
CA PRO A 12 17.18 -7.73 -26.54
C PRO A 12 16.68 -6.58 -25.64
N ARG A 13 17.49 -5.56 -25.40
CA ARG A 13 17.13 -4.35 -24.61
C ARG A 13 16.10 -3.44 -25.28
N GLN A 14 15.86 -3.62 -26.57
CA GLN A 14 14.89 -2.83 -27.34
C GLN A 14 13.52 -3.52 -27.44
N VAL A 15 13.45 -4.77 -26.98
CA VAL A 15 12.19 -5.53 -26.99
C VAL A 15 11.21 -4.89 -26.02
N GLN A 16 9.98 -4.64 -26.49
CA GLN A 16 8.87 -4.19 -25.68
C GLN A 16 7.91 -5.37 -25.46
N SER A 17 7.78 -5.79 -24.21
CA SER A 17 6.90 -6.90 -23.83
C SER A 17 5.47 -6.45 -23.44
N LYS A 18 5.19 -5.15 -23.50
CA LYS A 18 3.85 -4.62 -23.17
C LYS A 18 2.79 -5.23 -24.08
N SER A 19 1.71 -5.70 -23.48
CA SER A 19 0.63 -6.37 -24.18
C SER A 19 -0.74 -5.93 -23.66
N PRO A 20 -1.73 -5.63 -24.54
CA PRO A 20 -3.08 -5.33 -24.09
C PRO A 20 -3.76 -6.61 -23.56
N LEU A 21 -4.29 -6.53 -22.35
CA LEU A 21 -5.17 -7.55 -21.80
C LEU A 21 -6.63 -7.30 -22.18
N THR A 22 -7.03 -6.05 -22.12
CA THR A 22 -8.35 -5.56 -22.55
C THR A 22 -8.17 -4.19 -23.22
N ASN A 23 -9.25 -3.60 -23.72
CA ASN A 23 -9.22 -2.25 -24.28
C ASN A 23 -8.72 -1.18 -23.31
N SER A 24 -8.80 -1.43 -22.00
CA SER A 24 -8.45 -0.46 -20.94
C SER A 24 -7.32 -0.92 -20.02
N ILE A 25 -6.85 -2.16 -20.15
CA ILE A 25 -5.80 -2.72 -19.30
C ILE A 25 -4.61 -3.14 -20.14
N MET A 26 -3.47 -2.49 -19.89
CA MET A 26 -2.18 -2.84 -20.47
C MET A 26 -1.34 -3.57 -19.43
N LEU A 27 -0.77 -4.70 -19.78
CA LEU A 27 0.24 -5.42 -19.00
C LEU A 27 1.64 -4.99 -19.46
N ASN A 28 2.59 -4.94 -18.53
CA ASN A 28 3.98 -4.65 -18.84
C ASN A 28 4.75 -5.90 -19.30
N ILE A 29 4.28 -7.10 -18.93
CA ILE A 29 4.68 -8.40 -19.49
C ILE A 29 3.43 -9.21 -19.81
N PRO A 30 3.43 -10.04 -20.87
CA PRO A 30 2.25 -10.81 -21.32
C PRO A 30 2.05 -12.09 -20.49
N LEU A 31 2.04 -11.99 -19.17
CA LEU A 31 1.89 -13.13 -18.27
C LEU A 31 0.68 -12.92 -17.35
N ILE A 32 -0.13 -13.97 -17.24
CA ILE A 32 -1.29 -14.02 -16.34
C ILE A 32 -1.21 -15.35 -15.58
N SER A 33 -1.34 -15.30 -14.24
CA SER A 33 -1.49 -16.55 -13.48
C SER A 33 -2.93 -17.02 -13.48
N ALA A 34 -3.12 -18.33 -13.60
CA ALA A 34 -4.43 -18.96 -13.74
C ALA A 34 -5.27 -18.80 -12.46
N ALA A 35 -6.58 -18.62 -12.66
CA ALA A 35 -7.59 -18.59 -11.58
C ALA A 35 -7.87 -19.97 -11.00
N MET A 36 -6.84 -20.66 -10.52
CA MET A 36 -6.91 -22.00 -9.98
C MET A 36 -6.68 -21.98 -8.48
N ASP A 37 -7.44 -22.80 -7.76
CA ASP A 37 -7.27 -23.04 -6.34
C ASP A 37 -5.83 -23.49 -6.04
N THR A 38 -5.27 -23.01 -4.95
CA THR A 38 -3.88 -23.22 -4.51
C THR A 38 -2.79 -22.70 -5.48
N VAL A 39 -3.17 -22.08 -6.61
CA VAL A 39 -2.23 -21.47 -7.56
C VAL A 39 -2.22 -19.95 -7.41
N THR A 40 -3.38 -19.29 -7.56
CA THR A 40 -3.44 -17.82 -7.52
C THR A 40 -4.33 -17.34 -6.38
N GLU A 41 -3.67 -17.00 -5.30
CA GLU A 41 -4.17 -16.21 -4.17
C GLU A 41 -3.39 -14.89 -4.10
N SER A 42 -3.54 -14.11 -3.02
CA SER A 42 -2.89 -12.79 -2.89
C SER A 42 -1.38 -12.81 -3.11
N ASN A 43 -0.66 -13.82 -2.60
CA ASN A 43 0.80 -13.89 -2.74
C ASN A 43 1.25 -14.02 -4.20
N MET A 44 0.62 -14.93 -4.96
CA MET A 44 0.90 -15.09 -6.38
C MET A 44 0.45 -13.86 -7.18
N ALA A 45 -0.72 -13.30 -6.87
CA ALA A 45 -1.22 -12.10 -7.54
C ALA A 45 -0.30 -10.90 -7.32
N ILE A 46 0.26 -10.74 -6.12
CA ILE A 46 1.27 -9.73 -5.80
C ILE A 46 2.53 -9.94 -6.65
N ALA A 47 3.10 -11.15 -6.63
CA ALA A 47 4.32 -11.45 -7.39
C ALA A 47 4.14 -11.21 -8.89
N MET A 48 3.01 -11.65 -9.45
CA MET A 48 2.67 -11.42 -10.86
C MET A 48 2.55 -9.94 -11.19
N ALA A 49 1.85 -9.17 -10.36
CA ALA A 49 1.70 -7.73 -10.58
C ALA A 49 3.03 -6.98 -10.43
N GLN A 50 3.89 -7.35 -9.48
CA GLN A 50 5.23 -6.79 -9.32
C GLN A 50 6.11 -7.03 -10.55
N ALA A 51 6.02 -8.23 -11.14
CA ALA A 51 6.73 -8.57 -12.38
C ALA A 51 6.18 -7.84 -13.62
N GLY A 52 4.98 -7.24 -13.52
CA GLY A 52 4.34 -6.50 -14.62
C GLY A 52 3.20 -7.26 -15.32
N GLY A 53 2.86 -8.45 -14.85
CA GLY A 53 1.74 -9.28 -15.29
C GLY A 53 0.47 -9.07 -14.45
N LEU A 54 -0.40 -10.07 -14.42
CA LEU A 54 -1.65 -10.06 -13.64
C LEU A 54 -1.92 -11.41 -13.00
N GLY A 55 -2.30 -11.43 -11.73
CA GLY A 55 -2.82 -12.61 -11.05
C GLY A 55 -4.35 -12.58 -11.02
N ILE A 56 -4.98 -13.70 -11.44
CA ILE A 56 -6.42 -13.87 -11.36
C ILE A 56 -6.75 -14.74 -10.14
N ILE A 57 -7.34 -14.13 -9.12
CA ILE A 57 -7.67 -14.82 -7.86
C ILE A 57 -8.82 -15.79 -8.11
N HIS A 58 -8.66 -17.05 -7.68
CA HIS A 58 -9.66 -18.09 -7.91
C HIS A 58 -10.95 -17.86 -7.11
N LYS A 59 -12.04 -18.47 -7.60
CA LYS A 59 -13.38 -18.35 -6.99
C LYS A 59 -13.73 -19.41 -5.96
N ASN A 60 -12.86 -20.43 -5.76
CA ASN A 60 -13.14 -21.54 -4.83
C ASN A 60 -12.93 -21.13 -3.36
N MET A 61 -13.62 -20.09 -2.94
CA MET A 61 -13.62 -19.54 -1.58
C MET A 61 -14.89 -18.72 -1.35
N THR A 62 -15.17 -18.34 -0.11
CA THR A 62 -16.30 -17.45 0.17
C THR A 62 -16.08 -16.06 -0.42
N ILE A 63 -17.14 -15.33 -0.74
CA ILE A 63 -17.07 -13.94 -1.24
C ILE A 63 -16.21 -13.06 -0.32
N LYS A 64 -16.38 -13.22 1.01
CA LYS A 64 -15.61 -12.47 2.01
C LYS A 64 -14.11 -12.82 1.97
N ALA A 65 -13.78 -14.10 1.80
CA ALA A 65 -12.39 -14.54 1.69
C ALA A 65 -11.75 -13.97 0.41
N GLN A 66 -12.42 -14.06 -0.74
CA GLN A 66 -11.93 -13.53 -2.00
C GLN A 66 -11.72 -12.01 -1.93
N ALA A 67 -12.67 -11.27 -1.35
CA ALA A 67 -12.52 -9.84 -1.12
C ALA A 67 -11.30 -9.51 -0.24
N THR A 68 -11.02 -10.35 0.77
CA THR A 68 -9.82 -10.22 1.61
C THR A 68 -8.53 -10.44 0.82
N GLU A 69 -8.49 -11.44 -0.06
CA GLU A 69 -7.32 -11.67 -0.93
C GLU A 69 -7.08 -10.49 -1.87
N VAL A 70 -8.13 -9.98 -2.53
CA VAL A 70 -8.04 -8.76 -3.36
C VAL A 70 -7.56 -7.56 -2.54
N TYR A 71 -8.11 -7.36 -1.33
CA TYR A 71 -7.68 -6.29 -0.43
C TYR A 71 -6.19 -6.37 -0.09
N ARG A 72 -5.66 -7.57 0.17
CA ARG A 72 -4.23 -7.79 0.43
C ARG A 72 -3.37 -7.34 -0.76
N VAL A 73 -3.76 -7.71 -1.99
CA VAL A 73 -3.05 -7.27 -3.21
C VAL A 73 -3.09 -5.75 -3.34
N LYS A 74 -4.27 -5.14 -3.18
CA LYS A 74 -4.44 -3.69 -3.31
C LYS A 74 -3.68 -2.90 -2.26
N LYS A 75 -3.54 -3.45 -1.05
CA LYS A 75 -2.80 -2.83 0.05
C LYS A 75 -1.28 -3.02 -0.09
N PHE A 76 -0.83 -3.99 -0.87
CA PHE A 76 0.58 -4.26 -1.08
C PHE A 76 1.17 -3.27 -2.10
N GLU A 77 2.20 -2.53 -1.72
CA GLU A 77 2.88 -1.54 -2.59
C GLU A 77 2.00 -0.43 -3.19
N SER A 78 0.95 -0.05 -2.53
CA SER A 78 0.35 1.24 -2.83
C SER A 78 1.34 2.32 -2.37
N GLY A 79 1.95 3.06 -3.28
CA GLY A 79 2.90 4.14 -2.92
C GLY A 79 2.28 5.16 -1.94
N MET A 80 0.95 5.14 -1.83
CA MET A 80 0.13 5.78 -0.81
C MET A 80 -0.92 4.76 -0.33
N VAL A 81 -0.97 4.47 0.95
CA VAL A 81 -2.06 3.72 1.56
C VAL A 81 -3.29 4.62 1.57
N VAL A 82 -4.26 4.35 0.70
CA VAL A 82 -5.55 5.05 0.67
C VAL A 82 -6.44 4.45 1.75
N ASP A 83 -7.18 5.30 2.47
CA ASP A 83 -8.05 4.90 3.59
C ASP A 83 -7.29 4.06 4.64
N PRO A 84 -6.28 4.64 5.31
CA PRO A 84 -5.47 3.91 6.27
C PRO A 84 -6.29 3.54 7.50
N LEU A 85 -5.90 2.45 8.16
CA LEU A 85 -6.44 2.14 9.48
C LEU A 85 -6.15 3.31 10.41
N THR A 86 -7.15 3.75 11.14
CA THR A 86 -7.07 4.87 12.09
C THR A 86 -7.52 4.43 13.47
N ILE A 87 -7.15 5.21 14.48
CA ILE A 87 -7.56 5.05 15.87
C ILE A 87 -8.03 6.39 16.44
N HIS A 88 -8.75 6.36 17.55
CA HIS A 88 -9.23 7.57 18.20
C HIS A 88 -8.41 7.93 19.44
N PRO A 89 -8.31 9.23 19.81
CA PRO A 89 -7.51 9.69 20.94
C PRO A 89 -7.90 9.10 22.30
N ASP A 90 -9.18 8.75 22.44
CA ASP A 90 -9.77 8.21 23.67
C ASP A 90 -9.58 6.68 23.84
N GLN A 91 -9.13 5.99 22.79
CA GLN A 91 -8.85 4.56 22.84
C GLN A 91 -7.57 4.25 23.60
N THR A 92 -7.44 2.99 24.02
CA THR A 92 -6.30 2.53 24.83
C THR A 92 -5.12 2.09 23.98
N LEU A 93 -3.92 2.03 24.57
CA LEU A 93 -2.75 1.47 23.92
C LEU A 93 -2.94 -0.02 23.58
N SER A 94 -3.67 -0.79 24.42
CA SER A 94 -3.99 -2.19 24.13
C SER A 94 -4.69 -2.34 22.80
N GLU A 95 -5.74 -1.53 22.55
CA GLU A 95 -6.47 -1.51 21.27
C GLU A 95 -5.56 -1.09 20.12
N ALA A 96 -4.70 -0.09 20.33
CA ALA A 96 -3.74 0.35 19.32
C ALA A 96 -2.78 -0.78 18.93
N PHE A 97 -2.23 -1.51 19.91
CA PHE A 97 -1.34 -2.64 19.67
C PHE A 97 -2.03 -3.78 18.93
N GLU A 98 -3.28 -4.10 19.27
CA GLU A 98 -4.05 -5.13 18.57
C GLU A 98 -4.21 -4.79 17.09
N ILE A 99 -4.58 -3.53 16.77
CA ILE A 99 -4.72 -3.06 15.40
C ILE A 99 -3.37 -3.09 14.68
N MET A 100 -2.31 -2.55 15.31
CA MET A 100 -0.98 -2.46 14.70
C MET A 100 -0.39 -3.85 14.44
N ASN A 101 -0.54 -4.80 15.36
CA ASN A 101 -0.04 -6.17 15.23
C ASN A 101 -0.82 -6.97 14.18
N SER A 102 -2.16 -6.92 14.23
CA SER A 102 -3.01 -7.64 13.27
C SER A 102 -2.78 -7.16 11.83
N ALA A 103 -2.59 -5.85 11.64
CA ALA A 103 -2.33 -5.24 10.34
C ALA A 103 -0.84 -5.22 9.96
N LYS A 104 0.08 -5.62 10.87
CA LYS A 104 1.54 -5.57 10.69
C LYS A 104 2.04 -4.18 10.30
N ILE A 105 1.51 -3.15 10.96
CA ILE A 105 1.87 -1.73 10.73
C ILE A 105 2.67 -1.19 11.91
N SER A 106 3.58 -0.26 11.66
CA SER A 106 4.46 0.35 12.66
C SER A 106 4.02 1.74 13.09
N GLY A 107 2.83 2.15 12.72
CA GLY A 107 2.23 3.42 13.12
C GLY A 107 0.86 3.60 12.51
N ILE A 108 0.01 4.31 13.22
CA ILE A 108 -1.41 4.47 12.91
C ILE A 108 -1.80 5.96 13.08
N PRO A 109 -2.48 6.58 12.10
CA PRO A 109 -3.04 7.91 12.26
C PRO A 109 -4.12 7.93 13.33
N VAL A 110 -4.11 8.98 14.13
CA VAL A 110 -5.12 9.22 15.18
C VAL A 110 -6.08 10.29 14.68
N VAL A 111 -7.37 9.97 14.66
CA VAL A 111 -8.41 10.86 14.14
C VAL A 111 -9.51 11.10 15.15
N GLU A 112 -10.09 12.27 15.14
CA GLU A 112 -11.22 12.65 16.00
C GLU A 112 -12.46 11.82 15.68
N ARG A 113 -13.18 11.39 16.69
CA ARG A 113 -14.46 10.71 16.54
C ARG A 113 -15.49 11.61 15.87
N GLY A 114 -16.18 11.08 14.86
CA GLY A 114 -17.26 11.79 14.16
C GLY A 114 -16.79 12.76 13.09
N SER A 115 -15.75 13.57 13.33
CA SER A 115 -15.22 14.52 12.33
C SER A 115 -14.29 13.84 11.34
N GLY A 116 -13.53 12.81 11.77
CA GLY A 116 -12.47 12.17 11.00
C GLY A 116 -11.23 13.06 10.80
N LYS A 117 -11.18 14.22 11.47
CA LYS A 117 -10.03 15.12 11.39
C LYS A 117 -8.79 14.49 12.05
N LEU A 118 -7.66 14.76 11.45
CA LEU A 118 -6.39 14.29 11.99
C LEU A 118 -6.07 14.98 13.33
N ALA A 119 -5.88 14.18 14.37
CA ALA A 119 -5.50 14.63 15.71
C ALA A 119 -4.03 14.35 16.00
N GLY A 120 -3.45 13.30 15.39
CA GLY A 120 -2.06 12.92 15.64
C GLY A 120 -1.63 11.67 14.88
N ILE A 121 -0.48 11.15 15.26
CA ILE A 121 0.02 9.85 14.84
C ILE A 121 0.58 9.09 16.03
N LEU A 122 0.30 7.80 16.13
CA LEU A 122 0.92 6.90 17.10
C LEU A 122 1.83 5.92 16.37
N THR A 123 3.08 5.82 16.78
CA THR A 123 4.09 4.95 16.16
C THR A 123 4.72 4.01 17.17
N ASN A 124 5.40 2.96 16.70
CA ASN A 124 6.18 2.07 17.58
C ASN A 124 7.24 2.80 18.41
N ARG A 125 7.69 3.98 17.97
CA ARG A 125 8.64 4.81 18.70
C ARG A 125 8.00 5.40 19.94
N ASP A 126 6.77 5.90 19.81
CA ASP A 126 6.04 6.58 20.89
C ASP A 126 5.67 5.61 22.02
N VAL A 127 5.37 4.34 21.66
CA VAL A 127 4.90 3.32 22.61
C VAL A 127 5.98 2.34 23.06
N ARG A 128 7.24 2.50 22.60
CA ARG A 128 8.33 1.52 22.82
C ARG A 128 8.55 1.15 24.29
N PHE A 129 8.39 2.10 25.16
CA PHE A 129 8.64 1.95 26.62
C PHE A 129 7.36 2.12 27.45
N ALA A 130 6.19 2.09 26.81
CA ALA A 130 4.93 2.17 27.53
C ALA A 130 4.69 0.92 28.36
N THR A 131 4.44 1.10 29.65
CA THR A 131 4.18 0.00 30.60
C THR A 131 2.68 -0.14 30.92
N ASN A 132 1.93 0.96 30.78
CA ASN A 132 0.50 0.98 31.06
C ASN A 132 -0.32 0.84 29.75
N MET A 133 -0.81 -0.35 29.46
CA MET A 133 -1.61 -0.62 28.27
C MET A 133 -3.02 -0.01 28.29
N MET A 134 -3.50 0.41 29.46
CA MET A 134 -4.79 1.10 29.61
C MET A 134 -4.68 2.62 29.42
N GLN A 135 -3.47 3.13 29.24
CA GLN A 135 -3.22 4.54 28.93
C GLN A 135 -3.87 4.92 27.60
N LYS A 136 -4.38 6.15 27.51
CA LYS A 136 -5.01 6.64 26.28
C LYS A 136 -3.99 6.95 25.20
N VAL A 137 -4.37 6.74 23.95
CA VAL A 137 -3.59 7.08 22.78
C VAL A 137 -3.20 8.57 22.77
N SER A 138 -4.11 9.45 23.18
CA SER A 138 -3.88 10.91 23.26
C SER A 138 -2.71 11.33 24.15
N GLU A 139 -2.32 10.49 25.10
CA GLU A 139 -1.22 10.81 26.03
C GLU A 139 0.17 10.54 25.45
N LEU A 140 0.25 9.67 24.43
CA LEU A 140 1.52 9.25 23.82
C LEU A 140 1.63 9.59 22.32
N MET A 141 0.51 9.89 21.66
CA MET A 141 0.55 10.26 20.25
C MET A 141 1.36 11.54 20.02
N THR A 142 2.02 11.63 18.90
CA THR A 142 2.57 12.90 18.41
C THR A 142 1.41 13.72 17.82
N SER A 143 1.09 14.86 18.43
CA SER A 143 0.01 15.77 18.01
C SER A 143 0.53 17.09 17.46
N GLU A 144 1.72 17.52 17.87
CA GLU A 144 2.34 18.77 17.43
C GLU A 144 3.37 18.50 16.33
N GLY A 145 3.56 19.48 15.43
CA GLY A 145 4.56 19.37 14.37
C GLY A 145 4.27 18.27 13.34
N LEU A 146 3.01 17.88 13.19
CA LEU A 146 2.63 16.85 12.21
C LEU A 146 2.97 17.27 10.79
N VAL A 147 3.75 16.46 10.11
CA VAL A 147 4.05 16.67 8.70
C VAL A 147 2.96 15.96 7.87
N THR A 148 2.19 16.76 7.15
CA THR A 148 1.09 16.29 6.30
C THR A 148 1.32 16.72 4.85
N ALA A 149 0.68 16.02 3.92
CA ALA A 149 0.66 16.41 2.52
C ALA A 149 -0.78 16.28 1.96
N LYS A 150 -1.01 16.86 0.79
CA LYS A 150 -2.29 16.76 0.09
C LYS A 150 -2.32 15.54 -0.82
N SER A 151 -3.49 15.13 -1.28
CA SER A 151 -3.71 13.96 -2.17
C SER A 151 -2.94 14.00 -3.48
N ASN A 152 -2.50 15.17 -3.94
CA ASN A 152 -1.74 15.36 -5.18
C ASN A 152 -0.22 15.41 -4.98
N VAL A 153 0.28 15.05 -3.79
CA VAL A 153 1.73 15.01 -3.51
C VAL A 153 2.41 14.00 -4.45
N THR A 154 3.49 14.41 -5.09
CA THR A 154 4.30 13.53 -5.93
C THR A 154 5.23 12.66 -5.09
N THR A 155 5.72 11.56 -5.66
CA THR A 155 6.69 10.69 -4.97
C THR A 155 7.97 11.43 -4.58
N GLU A 156 8.44 12.34 -5.43
CA GLU A 156 9.66 13.13 -5.15
C GLU A 156 9.44 14.15 -4.03
N GLU A 157 8.31 14.83 -4.01
CA GLU A 157 7.93 15.73 -2.91
C GLU A 157 7.78 14.96 -1.60
N ALA A 158 7.15 13.78 -1.63
CA ALA A 158 7.03 12.91 -0.46
C ALA A 158 8.42 12.48 0.07
N LYS A 159 9.36 12.09 -0.80
CA LYS A 159 10.74 11.79 -0.42
C LYS A 159 11.42 12.97 0.26
N GLN A 160 11.29 14.17 -0.31
CA GLN A 160 11.88 15.39 0.26
C GLN A 160 11.30 15.70 1.64
N LEU A 161 9.97 15.58 1.82
CA LEU A 161 9.32 15.80 3.11
C LEU A 161 9.78 14.79 4.17
N LEU A 162 9.85 13.49 3.81
CA LEU A 162 10.33 12.43 4.70
C LEU A 162 11.79 12.68 5.12
N HIS A 163 12.65 12.99 4.16
CA HIS A 163 14.07 13.23 4.42
C HIS A 163 14.31 14.49 5.25
N HIS A 164 13.71 15.62 4.84
CA HIS A 164 13.90 16.92 5.52
C HIS A 164 13.46 16.88 6.98
N ASN A 165 12.30 16.24 7.24
CA ASN A 165 11.74 16.13 8.59
C ASN A 165 12.24 14.90 9.36
N ARG A 166 13.08 14.04 8.76
CA ARG A 166 13.63 12.81 9.36
C ARG A 166 12.54 11.88 9.92
N ILE A 167 11.44 11.77 9.18
CA ILE A 167 10.29 10.93 9.51
C ILE A 167 10.16 9.78 8.53
N GLU A 168 9.46 8.72 8.94
CA GLU A 168 9.22 7.53 8.10
C GLU A 168 7.84 7.51 7.45
N LYS A 169 6.95 8.40 7.85
CA LYS A 169 5.54 8.43 7.44
C LYS A 169 5.04 9.84 7.28
N ILE A 170 4.27 10.08 6.21
CA ILE A 170 3.53 11.33 5.96
C ILE A 170 2.06 10.99 5.88
N ILE A 171 1.24 11.72 6.60
CA ILE A 171 -0.21 11.58 6.55
C ILE A 171 -0.74 12.47 5.43
N ILE A 172 -1.57 11.89 4.58
CA ILE A 172 -2.24 12.62 3.52
C ILE A 172 -3.60 13.07 4.02
N VAL A 173 -3.86 14.35 3.89
CA VAL A 173 -5.11 14.98 4.35
C VAL A 173 -5.87 15.65 3.21
N ASP A 174 -7.17 15.72 3.36
CA ASP A 174 -8.07 16.47 2.46
C ASP A 174 -8.15 17.97 2.86
N LYS A 175 -9.08 18.68 2.24
CA LYS A 175 -9.33 20.12 2.48
C LYS A 175 -9.85 20.41 3.89
N ASP A 176 -10.53 19.44 4.50
CA ASP A 176 -11.11 19.54 5.84
C ASP A 176 -10.17 18.97 6.92
N TYR A 177 -8.90 18.71 6.56
CA TYR A 177 -7.89 18.11 7.42
C TYR A 177 -8.23 16.69 7.90
N LYS A 178 -9.02 15.94 7.10
CA LYS A 178 -9.33 14.53 7.36
C LYS A 178 -8.22 13.66 6.80
N CYS A 179 -7.88 12.60 7.52
CA CYS A 179 -6.91 11.62 7.08
C CYS A 179 -7.49 10.77 5.94
N ILE A 180 -6.91 10.90 4.74
CA ILE A 180 -7.32 10.15 3.54
C ILE A 180 -6.26 9.18 3.05
N GLY A 181 -5.04 9.27 3.56
CA GLY A 181 -3.94 8.42 3.12
C GLY A 181 -2.72 8.46 4.03
N LEU A 182 -1.80 7.56 3.77
CA LEU A 182 -0.50 7.46 4.43
C LEU A 182 0.57 7.07 3.42
N VAL A 183 1.68 7.78 3.38
CA VAL A 183 2.87 7.45 2.58
C VAL A 183 4.01 7.09 3.52
N THR A 184 4.70 5.99 3.28
CA THR A 184 5.86 5.58 4.08
C THR A 184 7.12 5.45 3.22
N VAL A 185 8.29 5.54 3.86
CA VAL A 185 9.59 5.28 3.21
C VAL A 185 9.60 3.92 2.53
N LYS A 186 9.06 2.89 3.20
CA LYS A 186 8.99 1.53 2.65
C LYS A 186 8.17 1.43 1.37
N ASP A 187 7.09 2.20 1.27
CA ASP A 187 6.23 2.20 0.06
C ASP A 187 6.97 2.84 -1.13
N ILE A 188 7.73 3.89 -0.87
CA ILE A 188 8.56 4.55 -1.88
C ILE A 188 9.72 3.65 -2.34
N GLU A 189 10.41 2.99 -1.40
CA GLU A 189 11.49 2.05 -1.72
C GLU A 189 10.98 0.88 -2.57
N LYS A 190 9.85 0.29 -2.19
CA LYS A 190 9.22 -0.80 -2.96
C LYS A 190 8.80 -0.37 -4.36
N ALA A 191 8.27 0.85 -4.51
CA ALA A 191 7.92 1.38 -5.82
C ALA A 191 9.14 1.52 -6.75
N THR A 192 10.32 1.77 -6.18
CA THR A 192 11.59 1.85 -6.91
C THR A 192 12.12 0.47 -7.28
N LEU A 193 11.90 -0.55 -6.43
CA LEU A 193 12.35 -1.93 -6.69
C LEU A 193 11.59 -2.61 -7.85
N ASN A 194 10.33 -2.25 -8.08
CA ASN A 194 9.47 -2.86 -9.10
C ASN A 194 8.96 -1.81 -10.12
N PRO A 195 9.84 -1.23 -10.96
CA PRO A 195 9.46 -0.15 -11.87
C PRO A 195 8.47 -0.62 -12.95
N ASN A 196 8.42 -1.92 -13.25
CA ASN A 196 7.53 -2.52 -14.23
C ASN A 196 6.23 -3.05 -13.63
N ALA A 197 5.96 -2.83 -12.33
CA ALA A 197 4.77 -3.37 -11.70
C ALA A 197 3.48 -2.93 -12.40
N CYS A 198 2.55 -3.87 -12.56
CA CYS A 198 1.23 -3.62 -13.14
C CYS A 198 0.33 -2.98 -12.10
N LYS A 199 0.11 -1.66 -12.22
CA LYS A 199 -0.66 -0.85 -11.26
C LYS A 199 -1.92 -0.26 -11.88
N ASP A 200 -2.91 0.03 -11.06
CA ASP A 200 -4.10 0.79 -11.43
C ASP A 200 -3.82 2.32 -11.37
N ASN A 201 -4.84 3.12 -11.69
CA ASN A 201 -4.71 4.58 -11.72
C ASN A 201 -4.45 5.20 -10.34
N ASP A 202 -4.73 4.47 -9.26
CA ASP A 202 -4.46 4.88 -7.87
C ASP A 202 -3.08 4.40 -7.40
N GLY A 203 -2.25 3.83 -8.29
CA GLY A 203 -0.91 3.32 -7.98
C GLY A 203 -0.89 1.98 -7.23
N ARG A 204 -2.03 1.28 -7.11
CA ARG A 204 -2.14 0.00 -6.42
C ARG A 204 -1.90 -1.16 -7.40
N LEU A 205 -1.33 -2.27 -6.92
CA LEU A 205 -1.17 -3.48 -7.73
C LEU A 205 -2.52 -3.95 -8.30
N ARG A 206 -2.50 -4.42 -9.55
CA ARG A 206 -3.69 -5.00 -10.19
C ARG A 206 -3.84 -6.47 -9.82
N ALA A 207 -5.08 -6.90 -9.60
CA ALA A 207 -5.51 -8.28 -9.50
C ALA A 207 -6.83 -8.44 -10.26
N GLY A 208 -7.09 -9.62 -10.79
CA GLY A 208 -8.35 -10.03 -11.41
C GLY A 208 -9.10 -11.02 -10.54
#